data_3f52b047b409c57c286ebcf19d48edeb
#
_entry.id   3f52b047b409c57c286ebcf19d48edeb
#
_cell.length_a   1.000
_cell.length_b   1.000
_cell.length_c   1.000
_cell.angle_alpha   90.00
_cell.angle_beta   90.00
_cell.angle_gamma   90.00
#
_symmetry.space_group_name_H-M   'P 1'
#
loop_
_entity.id
_entity.type
_entity.pdbx_description
1 polymer ?
#
loop_
_entity_poly.entity_id
_entity_poly.type
_entity_poly.pdbx_seq_one_letter_code
_entity_poly.pdbx_strand_id
1 'polypeptide(L)'
;MKKELTRRSFLKLAGVGALAVAMSGSLTGCDVIDNLKDMDSVSAAIEDVKFMMSADVVHYGSSDASGNRTVGFQPLCEVRNNSKKAVTYGGSGSNCEVIITGVLTDKNGKEYQMTYAGENGSAPAGEKYEVKDFKLVAVGKGLYMEGCKVVTTFTYKGRKAVFTEYNNGNITSKVE
;
A
#
# COMPACT_ATOMS: atom_id res chain seq x y z
N MET A 1 10.29 -18.67 17.60
CA MET A 1 10.37 -18.69 16.12
C MET A 1 9.05 -18.16 15.58
N LYS A 2 9.01 -16.92 15.08
CA LYS A 2 7.84 -16.37 14.35
C LYS A 2 7.88 -16.97 12.94
N LYS A 3 6.87 -17.74 12.57
CA LYS A 3 6.70 -18.22 11.20
C LYS A 3 6.23 -17.04 10.34
N GLU A 4 7.02 -16.65 9.36
CA GLU A 4 6.60 -15.68 8.35
C GLU A 4 5.46 -16.30 7.52
N LEU A 5 4.31 -15.65 7.55
CA LEU A 5 3.16 -16.02 6.74
C LEU A 5 3.33 -15.38 5.35
N THR A 6 3.67 -16.19 4.36
CA THR A 6 3.70 -15.73 2.96
C THR A 6 2.27 -15.64 2.40
N ARG A 7 2.06 -14.90 1.29
CA ARG A 7 0.77 -14.84 0.56
C ARG A 7 0.14 -16.22 0.31
N ARG A 8 0.97 -17.22 0.01
CA ARG A 8 0.51 -18.62 -0.17
C ARG A 8 0.00 -19.25 1.13
N SER A 9 0.63 -18.94 2.26
CA SER A 9 0.19 -19.42 3.57
C SER A 9 -1.11 -18.74 3.99
N PHE A 10 -1.28 -17.45 3.67
CA PHE A 10 -2.48 -16.68 3.91
C PHE A 10 -3.69 -17.21 3.12
N LEU A 11 -3.54 -17.48 1.82
CA LEU A 11 -4.61 -18.04 0.99
C LEU A 11 -5.03 -19.45 1.45
N LYS A 12 -4.08 -20.26 1.96
CA LYS A 12 -4.41 -21.56 2.56
C LYS A 12 -5.17 -21.41 3.88
N LEU A 13 -4.82 -20.42 4.70
CA LEU A 13 -5.49 -20.14 5.97
C LEU A 13 -6.90 -19.57 5.74
N ALA A 14 -7.05 -18.65 4.76
CA ALA A 14 -8.35 -18.11 4.37
C ALA A 14 -9.30 -19.18 3.80
N GLY A 15 -8.76 -20.15 3.04
CA GLY A 15 -9.53 -21.27 2.55
C GLY A 15 -10.05 -22.20 3.65
N VAL A 16 -9.26 -22.42 4.69
CA VAL A 16 -9.67 -23.24 5.84
C VAL A 16 -10.61 -22.49 6.77
N GLY A 17 -10.39 -21.17 6.95
CA GLY A 17 -11.25 -20.30 7.75
C GLY A 17 -12.66 -20.14 7.17
N ALA A 18 -12.77 -20.04 5.84
CA ALA A 18 -14.06 -19.92 5.15
C ALA A 18 -14.94 -21.17 5.36
N LEU A 19 -14.35 -22.34 5.44
CA LEU A 19 -15.08 -23.58 5.71
C LEU A 19 -15.57 -23.68 7.16
N ALA A 20 -14.81 -23.16 8.12
CA ALA A 20 -15.17 -23.16 9.54
C ALA A 20 -16.29 -22.14 9.84
N VAL A 21 -16.32 -21.01 9.14
CA VAL A 21 -17.34 -19.95 9.31
C VAL A 21 -18.69 -20.35 8.69
N ALA A 22 -18.70 -21.13 7.62
CA ALA A 22 -19.95 -21.64 7.01
C ALA A 22 -20.75 -22.58 7.95
N MET A 23 -20.11 -23.14 8.98
CA MET A 23 -20.76 -24.06 9.91
C MET A 23 -21.27 -23.39 11.20
N SER A 24 -20.90 -22.14 11.49
CA SER A 24 -21.23 -21.45 12.77
C SER A 24 -22.23 -20.31 12.63
N GLY A 25 -23.05 -20.27 11.59
CA GLY A 25 -24.20 -19.35 11.38
C GLY A 25 -23.98 -17.92 11.89
N SER A 26 -23.88 -16.98 10.97
CA SER A 26 -23.93 -15.52 11.13
C SER A 26 -22.64 -14.72 11.12
N LEU A 27 -21.55 -15.22 10.58
CA LEU A 27 -20.47 -14.32 10.16
C LEU A 27 -20.53 -14.19 8.64
N THR A 28 -20.94 -13.04 8.13
CA THR A 28 -20.83 -12.75 6.71
C THR A 28 -19.33 -12.79 6.34
N GLY A 29 -18.96 -13.53 5.29
CA GLY A 29 -17.57 -13.76 4.91
C GLY A 29 -16.73 -12.47 4.70
N CYS A 30 -17.39 -11.33 4.59
CA CYS A 30 -16.77 -10.00 4.50
C CYS A 30 -16.11 -9.57 5.81
N ASP A 31 -16.72 -9.83 6.98
CA ASP A 31 -16.17 -9.40 8.27
C ASP A 31 -14.90 -10.16 8.65
N VAL A 32 -14.81 -11.45 8.29
CA VAL A 32 -13.64 -12.26 8.54
C VAL A 32 -12.46 -11.85 7.67
N ILE A 33 -12.73 -11.51 6.40
CA ILE A 33 -11.70 -11.03 5.46
C ILE A 33 -11.21 -9.64 5.90
N ASP A 34 -12.10 -8.78 6.34
CA ASP A 34 -11.74 -7.45 6.84
C ASP A 34 -10.89 -7.53 8.12
N ASN A 35 -11.23 -8.41 9.06
CA ASN A 35 -10.45 -8.61 10.28
C ASN A 35 -9.06 -9.22 10.01
N LEU A 36 -8.94 -10.11 9.03
CA LEU A 36 -7.66 -10.70 8.65
C LEU A 36 -6.77 -9.70 7.89
N LYS A 37 -7.36 -8.83 7.08
CA LYS A 37 -6.64 -7.72 6.42
C LYS A 37 -6.16 -6.67 7.42
N ASP A 38 -6.94 -6.39 8.46
CA ASP A 38 -6.58 -5.43 9.51
C ASP A 38 -5.42 -5.92 10.40
N MET A 39 -5.14 -7.21 10.45
CA MET A 39 -4.00 -7.76 11.22
C MET A 39 -2.63 -7.50 10.59
N ASP A 40 -2.58 -7.36 9.25
CA ASP A 40 -1.33 -7.18 8.49
C ASP A 40 -1.26 -5.82 7.77
N SER A 41 -2.13 -4.89 8.11
CA SER A 41 -2.18 -3.56 7.50
C SER A 41 -2.05 -2.44 8.54
N VAL A 42 -1.48 -1.32 8.12
CA VAL A 42 -1.46 -0.08 8.90
C VAL A 42 -2.31 0.98 8.22
N SER A 43 -2.83 1.91 9.01
CA SER A 43 -3.72 2.93 8.48
C SER A 43 -3.44 4.32 9.04
N ALA A 44 -3.76 5.33 8.24
CA ALA A 44 -3.73 6.74 8.62
C ALA A 44 -4.98 7.45 8.06
N ALA A 45 -5.61 8.31 8.83
CA ALA A 45 -6.82 9.01 8.41
C ALA A 45 -6.59 10.53 8.35
N ILE A 46 -7.04 11.13 7.27
CA ILE A 46 -7.12 12.59 7.12
C ILE A 46 -8.60 12.93 6.99
N GLU A 47 -9.17 13.56 8.01
CA GLU A 47 -10.60 13.84 8.11
C GLU A 47 -11.45 12.57 7.86
N ASP A 48 -12.33 12.61 6.88
CA ASP A 48 -13.26 11.52 6.53
C ASP A 48 -12.64 10.46 5.62
N VAL A 49 -11.34 10.58 5.27
CA VAL A 49 -10.67 9.63 4.37
C VAL A 49 -9.59 8.88 5.13
N LYS A 50 -9.71 7.55 5.18
CA LYS A 50 -8.73 6.65 5.79
C LYS A 50 -7.99 5.91 4.68
N PHE A 51 -6.66 6.01 4.70
CA PHE A 51 -5.75 5.26 3.84
C PHE A 51 -5.24 4.05 4.60
N MET A 52 -5.13 2.92 3.93
CA MET A 52 -4.64 1.66 4.49
C MET A 52 -3.64 1.04 3.54
N MET A 53 -2.54 0.52 4.08
CA MET A 53 -1.53 -0.20 3.32
C MET A 53 -1.17 -1.51 4.02
N SER A 54 -1.03 -2.59 3.25
CA SER A 54 -0.56 -3.88 3.73
C SER A 54 0.96 -3.90 3.80
N ALA A 55 1.49 -4.61 4.81
CA ALA A 55 2.92 -4.93 4.90
C ALA A 55 3.37 -6.00 3.88
N ASP A 56 2.42 -6.68 3.22
CA ASP A 56 2.71 -7.67 2.19
C ASP A 56 2.90 -6.99 0.83
N VAL A 57 4.13 -6.61 0.52
CA VAL A 57 4.50 -5.85 -0.67
C VAL A 57 5.32 -6.68 -1.64
N VAL A 58 5.16 -6.39 -2.93
CA VAL A 58 5.95 -6.98 -4.00
C VAL A 58 7.03 -6.00 -4.42
N HIS A 59 8.27 -6.40 -4.21
CA HIS A 59 9.43 -5.68 -4.69
C HIS A 59 9.94 -6.36 -5.97
N TYR A 60 10.20 -5.58 -7.00
CA TYR A 60 10.81 -6.08 -8.23
C TYR A 60 11.81 -5.06 -8.77
N GLY A 61 12.73 -5.54 -9.57
CA GLY A 61 13.72 -4.68 -10.20
C GLY A 61 14.12 -5.22 -11.57
N SER A 62 14.41 -4.32 -12.47
CA SER A 62 15.01 -4.60 -13.76
C SER A 62 16.22 -3.70 -13.98
N SER A 63 17.10 -4.07 -14.89
CA SER A 63 18.26 -3.25 -15.26
C SER A 63 18.25 -3.02 -16.77
N ASP A 64 18.61 -1.83 -17.20
CA ASP A 64 18.83 -1.52 -18.61
C ASP A 64 20.30 -1.70 -18.98
N ALA A 65 20.60 -1.58 -20.29
CA ALA A 65 21.96 -1.69 -20.83
C ALA A 65 22.89 -0.57 -20.34
N SER A 66 22.37 0.52 -19.83
CA SER A 66 23.15 1.65 -19.30
C SER A 66 23.44 1.52 -17.80
N GLY A 67 23.00 0.42 -17.17
CA GLY A 67 23.18 0.15 -15.75
C GLY A 67 22.23 0.90 -14.82
N ASN A 68 21.16 1.53 -15.36
CA ASN A 68 20.07 2.02 -14.55
C ASN A 68 19.20 0.85 -14.09
N ARG A 69 18.74 0.91 -12.87
CA ARG A 69 17.78 -0.05 -12.31
C ARG A 69 16.43 0.62 -12.11
N THR A 70 15.40 -0.09 -12.51
CA THR A 70 14.02 0.25 -12.18
C THR A 70 13.56 -0.61 -11.03
N VAL A 71 13.07 0.01 -9.98
CA VAL A 71 12.56 -0.67 -8.79
C VAL A 71 11.12 -0.27 -8.60
N GLY A 72 10.26 -1.25 -8.43
CA GLY A 72 8.83 -1.08 -8.16
C GLY A 72 8.47 -1.53 -6.76
N PHE A 73 7.56 -0.78 -6.16
CA PHE A 73 6.94 -1.03 -4.87
C PHE A 73 5.43 -1.11 -5.06
N GLN A 74 4.84 -2.23 -4.69
CA GLN A 74 3.46 -2.56 -5.03
C GLN A 74 2.73 -3.18 -3.83
N PRO A 75 2.41 -2.39 -2.80
CA PRO A 75 1.61 -2.84 -1.67
C PRO A 75 0.13 -3.00 -2.07
N LEU A 76 -0.63 -3.73 -1.27
CA LEU A 76 -2.08 -3.57 -1.29
C LEU A 76 -2.42 -2.24 -0.63
N CYS A 77 -3.21 -1.43 -1.32
CA CYS A 77 -3.63 -0.13 -0.86
C CYS A 77 -5.16 -0.02 -0.91
N GLU A 78 -5.74 0.43 0.18
CA GLU A 78 -7.18 0.68 0.27
C GLU A 78 -7.44 2.10 0.73
N VAL A 79 -8.51 2.70 0.21
CA VAL A 79 -9.06 4.00 0.63
C VAL A 79 -10.46 3.77 1.16
N ARG A 80 -10.70 4.08 2.43
CA ARG A 80 -12.05 4.15 3.00
C ARG A 80 -12.49 5.61 2.99
N ASN A 81 -13.44 5.91 2.13
CA ASN A 81 -13.99 7.25 1.98
C ASN A 81 -15.31 7.37 2.76
N ASN A 82 -15.26 7.93 3.95
CA ASN A 82 -16.45 8.17 4.78
C ASN A 82 -17.09 9.55 4.49
N SER A 83 -16.61 10.29 3.51
CA SER A 83 -17.18 11.57 3.10
C SER A 83 -18.45 11.40 2.27
N LYS A 84 -19.16 12.50 2.03
CA LYS A 84 -20.40 12.51 1.24
C LYS A 84 -20.17 12.59 -0.28
N LYS A 85 -18.92 12.67 -0.72
CA LYS A 85 -18.52 12.80 -2.13
C LYS A 85 -17.45 11.78 -2.47
N ALA A 86 -17.40 11.38 -3.72
CA ALA A 86 -16.27 10.60 -4.22
C ALA A 86 -14.97 11.42 -4.07
N VAL A 87 -13.86 10.76 -3.77
CA VAL A 87 -12.53 11.36 -3.64
C VAL A 87 -11.62 10.78 -4.71
N THR A 88 -11.09 11.65 -5.57
CA THR A 88 -10.17 11.24 -6.63
C THR A 88 -8.75 11.10 -6.12
N TYR A 89 -8.01 10.13 -6.65
CA TYR A 89 -6.60 9.90 -6.31
C TYR A 89 -5.75 9.68 -7.55
N GLY A 90 -4.47 10.05 -7.47
CA GLY A 90 -3.52 9.88 -8.56
C GLY A 90 -2.11 10.33 -8.21
N GLY A 91 -1.22 10.25 -9.20
CA GLY A 91 0.17 10.65 -9.04
C GLY A 91 0.39 12.16 -9.04
N SER A 92 1.62 12.56 -8.78
CA SER A 92 2.06 13.95 -8.89
C SER A 92 1.79 14.50 -10.29
N GLY A 93 1.23 15.71 -10.36
CA GLY A 93 0.83 16.35 -11.62
C GLY A 93 -0.57 15.99 -12.11
N SER A 94 -1.29 15.08 -11.43
CA SER A 94 -2.71 14.86 -11.68
C SER A 94 -3.56 15.97 -11.03
N ASN A 95 -4.79 16.16 -11.53
CA ASN A 95 -5.79 17.06 -10.93
C ASN A 95 -6.63 16.33 -9.86
N CYS A 96 -6.07 15.32 -9.21
CA CYS A 96 -6.76 14.54 -8.20
C CYS A 96 -6.71 15.24 -6.83
N GLU A 97 -7.71 14.97 -5.98
CA GLU A 97 -7.78 15.52 -4.63
C GLU A 97 -6.74 14.88 -3.70
N VAL A 98 -6.45 13.60 -3.90
CA VAL A 98 -5.39 12.87 -3.21
C VAL A 98 -4.21 12.70 -4.15
N ILE A 99 -3.06 13.22 -3.78
CA ILE A 99 -1.81 13.06 -4.51
C ILE A 99 -0.94 12.02 -3.84
N ILE A 100 -0.53 11.02 -4.62
CA ILE A 100 0.31 9.90 -4.18
C ILE A 100 1.74 10.16 -4.64
N THR A 101 2.67 10.15 -3.69
CA THR A 101 4.11 10.27 -3.95
C THR A 101 4.88 9.22 -3.15
N GLY A 102 6.11 8.96 -3.53
CA GLY A 102 6.98 8.05 -2.81
C GLY A 102 8.43 8.47 -2.81
N VAL A 103 9.16 8.03 -1.81
CA VAL A 103 10.62 8.15 -1.72
C VAL A 103 11.19 6.82 -1.29
N LEU A 104 12.14 6.32 -2.06
CA LEU A 104 12.95 5.16 -1.71
C LEU A 104 14.29 5.64 -1.19
N THR A 105 14.68 5.20 0.00
CA THR A 105 16.01 5.43 0.57
C THR A 105 16.78 4.12 0.53
N ASP A 106 17.92 4.08 -0.13
CA ASP A 106 18.76 2.88 -0.21
C ASP A 106 19.57 2.65 1.09
N LYS A 107 20.26 1.53 1.18
CA LYS A 107 21.08 1.16 2.33
C LYS A 107 22.21 2.16 2.66
N ASN A 108 22.59 3.01 1.72
CA ASN A 108 23.62 4.04 1.89
C ASN A 108 23.02 5.40 2.27
N GLY A 109 21.69 5.48 2.44
CA GLY A 109 20.97 6.72 2.76
C GLY A 109 20.69 7.60 1.55
N LYS A 110 20.95 7.14 0.32
CA LYS A 110 20.64 7.90 -0.89
C LYS A 110 19.16 7.78 -1.20
N GLU A 111 18.54 8.93 -1.47
CA GLU A 111 17.10 9.02 -1.78
C GLU A 111 16.85 9.03 -3.29
N TYR A 112 15.79 8.36 -3.68
CA TYR A 112 15.26 8.32 -5.04
C TYR A 112 13.78 8.63 -5.00
N GLN A 113 13.36 9.64 -5.77
CA GLN A 113 11.94 9.94 -5.93
C GLN A 113 11.25 8.80 -6.66
N MET A 114 10.09 8.40 -6.15
CA MET A 114 9.25 7.38 -6.77
C MET A 114 8.05 8.04 -7.43
N THR A 115 7.78 7.61 -8.65
CA THR A 115 6.60 8.03 -9.40
C THR A 115 5.47 7.03 -9.18
N TYR A 116 4.27 7.51 -8.90
CA TYR A 116 3.07 6.70 -8.94
C TYR A 116 2.78 6.29 -10.38
N ALA A 117 2.79 4.99 -10.64
CA ALA A 117 2.61 4.40 -11.96
C ALA A 117 1.30 3.57 -12.06
N GLY A 118 0.44 3.66 -11.04
CA GLY A 118 -0.92 3.14 -11.09
C GLY A 118 -1.86 4.05 -11.86
N GLU A 119 -3.06 3.58 -12.13
CA GLU A 119 -4.11 4.39 -12.74
C GLU A 119 -4.67 5.42 -11.74
N ASN A 120 -4.96 6.62 -12.23
CA ASN A 120 -5.76 7.58 -11.47
C ASN A 120 -7.17 7.02 -11.30
N GLY A 121 -7.75 7.22 -10.13
CA GLY A 121 -9.05 6.64 -9.83
C GLY A 121 -9.89 7.51 -8.90
N SER A 122 -11.00 6.93 -8.45
CA SER A 122 -11.94 7.58 -7.56
C SER A 122 -12.46 6.58 -6.54
N ALA A 123 -12.37 6.93 -5.27
CA ALA A 123 -12.97 6.19 -4.16
C ALA A 123 -14.40 6.72 -3.94
N PRO A 124 -15.44 5.91 -4.15
CA PRO A 124 -16.84 6.32 -3.97
C PRO A 124 -17.14 6.80 -2.55
N ALA A 125 -18.17 7.63 -2.42
CA ALA A 125 -18.64 8.13 -1.13
C ALA A 125 -19.18 7.00 -0.25
N GLY A 126 -18.79 6.96 1.02
CA GLY A 126 -19.26 5.98 1.99
C GLY A 126 -18.69 4.56 1.82
N GLU A 127 -17.78 4.36 0.89
CA GLU A 127 -17.27 3.03 0.53
C GLU A 127 -15.81 2.82 0.91
N LYS A 128 -15.45 1.54 0.97
CA LYS A 128 -14.10 1.03 1.00
C LYS A 128 -13.71 0.65 -0.44
N TYR A 129 -12.61 1.18 -0.92
CA TYR A 129 -12.16 1.00 -2.28
C TYR A 129 -10.71 0.51 -2.32
N GLU A 130 -10.46 -0.61 -2.96
CA GLU A 130 -9.11 -1.09 -3.23
C GLU A 130 -8.53 -0.32 -4.41
N VAL A 131 -7.37 0.32 -4.20
CA VAL A 131 -6.63 0.99 -5.26
C VAL A 131 -5.98 -0.08 -6.14
N LYS A 132 -6.61 -0.36 -7.27
CA LYS A 132 -6.11 -1.35 -8.22
C LYS A 132 -4.76 -0.92 -8.79
N ASP A 133 -3.89 -1.90 -8.99
CA ASP A 133 -2.57 -1.69 -9.60
C ASP A 133 -1.74 -0.57 -8.93
N PHE A 134 -1.92 -0.38 -7.61
CA PHE A 134 -1.09 0.55 -6.87
C PHE A 134 0.39 0.22 -7.06
N LYS A 135 1.14 1.20 -7.57
CA LYS A 135 2.55 0.99 -7.89
C LYS A 135 3.33 2.29 -7.79
N LEU A 136 4.42 2.26 -7.04
CA LEU A 136 5.42 3.31 -7.03
C LEU A 136 6.70 2.80 -7.70
N VAL A 137 7.32 3.62 -8.55
CA VAL A 137 8.50 3.25 -9.33
C VAL A 137 9.62 4.27 -9.14
N ALA A 138 10.82 3.79 -8.82
CA ALA A 138 12.05 4.56 -8.84
C ALA A 138 12.98 4.05 -9.94
N VAL A 139 13.74 4.95 -10.54
CA VAL A 139 14.80 4.62 -11.51
C VAL A 139 16.10 5.27 -11.06
N GLY A 140 17.17 4.51 -11.05
CA GLY A 140 18.46 5.06 -10.67
C GLY A 140 19.65 4.14 -10.94
N LYS A 141 20.80 4.74 -11.19
CA LYS A 141 22.03 4.00 -11.36
C LYS A 141 22.49 3.41 -10.02
N GLY A 142 22.76 2.10 -10.01
CA GLY A 142 23.20 1.41 -8.79
C GLY A 142 22.14 1.28 -7.70
N LEU A 143 20.87 1.44 -8.02
CA LEU A 143 19.77 1.25 -7.10
C LEU A 143 19.59 -0.23 -6.75
N TYR A 144 19.59 -0.55 -5.45
CA TYR A 144 19.38 -1.89 -4.92
C TYR A 144 18.24 -1.88 -3.90
N MET A 145 17.47 -2.96 -3.87
CA MET A 145 16.34 -3.12 -2.93
C MET A 145 16.77 -3.55 -1.53
N GLU A 146 17.89 -4.24 -1.43
CA GLU A 146 18.36 -4.74 -0.13
C GLU A 146 18.68 -3.59 0.82
N GLY A 147 18.08 -3.62 2.01
CA GLY A 147 18.24 -2.59 3.03
C GLY A 147 17.53 -1.27 2.75
N CYS A 148 16.61 -1.24 1.78
CA CYS A 148 15.85 -0.03 1.46
C CYS A 148 14.74 0.26 2.46
N LYS A 149 14.39 1.55 2.52
CA LYS A 149 13.18 2.07 3.16
C LYS A 149 12.34 2.77 2.10
N VAL A 150 11.05 2.47 2.04
CA VAL A 150 10.10 3.17 1.16
C VAL A 150 9.15 4.00 2.01
N VAL A 151 9.03 5.28 1.66
CA VAL A 151 8.05 6.19 2.25
C VAL A 151 7.00 6.52 1.20
N THR A 152 5.76 6.13 1.44
CA THR A 152 4.60 6.48 0.61
C THR A 152 3.82 7.58 1.29
N THR A 153 3.46 8.62 0.56
CA THR A 153 2.72 9.77 1.08
C THR A 153 1.45 9.99 0.27
N PHE A 154 0.32 10.04 0.96
CA PHE A 154 -0.97 10.50 0.43
C PHE A 154 -1.19 11.92 0.95
N THR A 155 -1.21 12.89 0.04
CA THR A 155 -1.52 14.28 0.38
C THR A 155 -2.98 14.58 0.04
N TYR A 156 -3.75 14.98 1.04
CA TYR A 156 -5.17 15.32 0.92
C TYR A 156 -5.47 16.57 1.75
N LYS A 157 -6.10 17.58 1.15
CA LYS A 157 -6.45 18.86 1.81
C LYS A 157 -5.26 19.49 2.58
N GLY A 158 -4.06 19.42 2.01
CA GLY A 158 -2.86 20.00 2.61
C GLY A 158 -2.23 19.19 3.75
N ARG A 159 -2.84 18.10 4.18
CA ARG A 159 -2.30 17.16 5.18
C ARG A 159 -1.72 15.91 4.51
N LYS A 160 -0.87 15.20 5.23
CA LYS A 160 -0.18 14.03 4.71
C LYS A 160 -0.42 12.80 5.57
N ALA A 161 -0.87 11.70 4.95
CA ALA A 161 -0.82 10.38 5.53
C ALA A 161 0.45 9.70 5.00
N VAL A 162 1.38 9.40 5.89
CA VAL A 162 2.71 8.90 5.56
C VAL A 162 2.85 7.46 6.04
N PHE A 163 3.21 6.57 5.13
CA PHE A 163 3.48 5.16 5.39
C PHE A 163 4.94 4.91 5.16
N THR A 164 5.60 4.28 6.11
CA THR A 164 7.02 3.92 6.01
C THR A 164 7.14 2.42 6.11
N GLU A 165 7.66 1.79 5.05
CA GLU A 165 8.02 0.40 5.03
C GLU A 165 9.54 0.24 5.09
N TYR A 166 9.97 -0.68 5.92
CA TYR A 166 11.37 -1.08 6.06
C TYR A 166 11.57 -2.43 5.39
N ASN A 167 12.77 -2.70 4.90
CA ASN A 167 13.08 -3.93 4.17
C ASN A 167 12.88 -5.22 4.99
N ASN A 168 12.68 -5.12 6.28
CA ASN A 168 12.33 -6.24 7.15
C ASN A 168 10.81 -6.56 7.16
N GLY A 169 10.02 -5.90 6.29
CA GLY A 169 8.59 -6.06 6.19
C GLY A 169 7.77 -5.31 7.25
N ASN A 170 8.42 -4.55 8.14
CA ASN A 170 7.71 -3.69 9.07
C ASN A 170 7.19 -2.46 8.34
N ILE A 171 5.92 -2.14 8.56
CA ILE A 171 5.30 -0.92 8.06
C ILE A 171 4.75 -0.11 9.22
N THR A 172 4.88 1.21 9.13
CA THR A 172 4.33 2.16 10.10
C THR A 172 3.57 3.26 9.38
N SER A 173 2.65 3.92 10.08
CA SER A 173 1.91 5.06 9.54
C SER A 173 1.85 6.22 10.51
N LYS A 174 1.76 7.45 9.98
CA LYS A 174 1.51 8.67 10.73
C LYS A 174 0.75 9.69 9.88
N VAL A 175 0.20 10.70 10.52
CA VAL A 175 -0.40 11.88 9.86
C VAL A 175 0.42 13.11 10.21
N GLU A 176 0.70 13.96 9.21
CA GLU A 176 1.40 15.24 9.30
C GLU A 176 0.54 16.39 8.81
#